data_543d2f6322237874a1ec40eaa7a63382
#
_entry.id   543d2f6322237874a1ec40eaa7a63382
#
_cell.length_a   1.000
_cell.length_b   1.000
_cell.length_c   1.000
_cell.angle_alpha   90.00
_cell.angle_beta   90.00
_cell.angle_gamma   90.00
#
_symmetry.space_group_name_H-M   'P 1'
#
loop_
_entity.id
_entity.type
_entity.pdbx_description
1 polymer ?
#
loop_
_entity_poly.entity_id
_entity_poly.type
_entity_poly.pdbx_seq_one_letter_code
_entity_poly.pdbx_strand_id
1 'polypeptide(L)'
;STPIKSSAASDVYKRQKNCQRLDIPCAPTIVDTVALARVLLPNLNRFKLDTVAKALGVSLDNHHRAVDDAGCTAEIFVKFIAMLKDRGVSTLDEVNALGTSSVQNVQKMPTYHAIILATCDQGRTNLYRLVSLAHIKYYHRRPRIPKSEFIKYRDGLLIGSACEAGELYRAILNGRPEEEITRLVNFYDYLEIQPLGNNAFLVRDEDSPIASNDDLIEINKKIVRLGEEFHKPVVATCDAV
;
A
#
# COMPACT_ATOMS: atom_id res chain seq x y z
N SER A 1 -8.65 4.80 25.05
CA SER A 1 -8.31 5.76 24.00
C SER A 1 -8.15 4.99 22.69
N THR A 2 -9.10 5.14 21.79
CA THR A 2 -9.11 4.52 20.45
C THR A 2 -7.89 4.96 19.67
N PRO A 3 -7.09 4.04 19.08
CA PRO A 3 -5.99 4.43 18.23
C PRO A 3 -6.54 5.12 16.98
N ILE A 4 -6.01 6.29 16.68
CA ILE A 4 -6.38 7.07 15.49
C ILE A 4 -5.88 6.28 14.27
N LYS A 5 -6.83 5.64 13.57
CA LYS A 5 -6.59 5.04 12.24
C LYS A 5 -6.07 6.16 11.33
N SER A 6 -5.11 5.85 10.46
CA SER A 6 -4.60 6.76 9.45
C SER A 6 -5.76 7.50 8.78
N SER A 7 -5.93 8.77 9.11
CA SER A 7 -7.05 9.61 8.67
C SER A 7 -7.12 9.68 7.13
N ALA A 8 -5.98 9.68 6.45
CA ALA A 8 -5.90 9.85 5.00
C ALA A 8 -6.70 8.78 4.20
N ALA A 9 -6.56 7.50 4.54
CA ALA A 9 -7.31 6.44 3.83
C ALA A 9 -8.81 6.50 4.13
N SER A 10 -9.17 6.78 5.40
CA SER A 10 -10.57 6.97 5.82
C SER A 10 -11.20 8.19 5.16
N ASP A 11 -10.46 9.28 5.00
CA ASP A 11 -10.95 10.53 4.42
C ASP A 11 -11.13 10.41 2.91
N VAL A 12 -10.24 9.72 2.21
CA VAL A 12 -10.38 9.40 0.78
C VAL A 12 -11.62 8.54 0.55
N TYR A 13 -11.81 7.49 1.34
CA TYR A 13 -12.99 6.62 1.25
C TYR A 13 -14.30 7.39 1.48
N LYS A 14 -14.39 8.20 2.54
CA LYS A 14 -15.57 9.02 2.83
C LYS A 14 -15.86 10.02 1.70
N ARG A 15 -14.82 10.65 1.17
CA ARG A 15 -14.93 11.59 0.06
C ARG A 15 -15.47 10.88 -1.19
N GLN A 16 -14.89 9.76 -1.58
CA GLN A 16 -15.36 8.98 -2.73
C GLN A 16 -16.81 8.54 -2.58
N LYS A 17 -17.17 8.00 -1.40
CA LYS A 17 -18.55 7.57 -1.12
C LYS A 17 -19.54 8.73 -1.18
N ASN A 18 -19.17 9.93 -0.73
CA ASN A 18 -20.01 11.12 -0.86
C ASN A 18 -20.09 11.60 -2.30
N CYS A 19 -18.99 11.55 -3.05
CA CYS A 19 -19.01 11.89 -4.48
C CYS A 19 -19.91 10.94 -5.26
N GLN A 20 -19.81 9.62 -5.03
CA GLN A 20 -20.70 8.62 -5.63
C GLN A 20 -22.16 8.87 -5.28
N ARG A 21 -22.47 9.21 -4.02
CA ARG A 21 -23.85 9.50 -3.59
C ARG A 21 -24.43 10.76 -4.26
N LEU A 22 -23.57 11.70 -4.62
CA LEU A 22 -23.95 12.99 -5.24
C LEU A 22 -23.76 12.98 -6.77
N ASP A 23 -23.40 11.82 -7.34
CA ASP A 23 -23.10 11.66 -8.78
C ASP A 23 -22.05 12.67 -9.29
N ILE A 24 -21.03 12.92 -8.46
CA ILE A 24 -19.91 13.83 -8.78
C ILE A 24 -18.72 12.98 -9.20
N PRO A 25 -18.14 13.16 -10.39
CA PRO A 25 -16.89 12.49 -10.78
C PRO A 25 -15.78 12.81 -9.77
N CYS A 26 -15.15 11.78 -9.23
CA CYS A 26 -14.09 11.93 -8.23
C CYS A 26 -12.95 10.94 -8.51
N ALA A 27 -12.00 11.36 -9.34
CA ALA A 27 -10.76 10.64 -9.60
C ALA A 27 -9.54 11.56 -9.30
N PRO A 28 -9.32 11.96 -8.02
CA PRO A 28 -8.19 12.82 -7.69
C PRO A 28 -6.88 12.05 -7.74
N THR A 29 -5.82 12.66 -8.25
CA THR A 29 -4.46 12.18 -8.01
C THR A 29 -4.15 12.30 -6.51
N ILE A 30 -3.77 11.19 -5.89
CA ILE A 30 -3.51 11.12 -4.45
C ILE A 30 -2.01 11.06 -4.23
N VAL A 31 -1.50 11.96 -3.39
CA VAL A 31 -0.11 11.98 -2.94
C VAL A 31 -0.07 11.70 -1.43
N ASP A 32 0.64 10.65 -1.03
CA ASP A 32 0.85 10.33 0.38
C ASP A 32 1.98 11.17 0.96
N THR A 33 1.63 12.13 1.82
CA THR A 33 2.60 13.02 2.47
C THR A 33 3.53 12.28 3.44
N VAL A 34 3.13 11.14 4.00
CA VAL A 34 4.01 10.30 4.84
C VAL A 34 5.08 9.62 3.98
N ALA A 35 4.71 9.15 2.79
CA ALA A 35 5.67 8.60 1.83
C ALA A 35 6.68 9.66 1.39
N LEU A 36 6.22 10.89 1.06
CA LEU A 36 7.09 12.01 0.74
C LEU A 36 8.01 12.39 1.92
N ALA A 37 7.48 12.46 3.14
CA ALA A 37 8.28 12.76 4.33
C ALA A 37 9.43 11.77 4.53
N ARG A 38 9.21 10.48 4.28
CA ARG A 38 10.26 9.45 4.37
C ARG A 38 11.40 9.67 3.38
N VAL A 39 11.09 10.21 2.21
CA VAL A 39 12.08 10.50 1.14
C VAL A 39 12.78 11.83 1.38
N LEU A 40 12.03 12.86 1.76
CA LEU A 40 12.54 14.22 1.87
C LEU A 40 13.25 14.49 3.21
N LEU A 41 12.84 13.79 4.27
CA LEU A 41 13.36 13.94 5.65
C LEU A 41 13.96 12.61 6.16
N PRO A 42 15.01 12.07 5.53
CA PRO A 42 15.55 10.75 5.85
C PRO A 42 16.10 10.63 7.28
N ASN A 43 16.42 11.74 7.90
CA ASN A 43 16.98 11.80 9.27
C ASN A 43 15.89 11.67 10.36
N LEU A 44 14.61 11.69 10.01
CA LEU A 44 13.54 11.50 10.98
C LEU A 44 13.33 10.01 11.29
N ASN A 45 13.18 9.69 12.57
CA ASN A 45 12.87 8.33 13.02
C ASN A 45 11.36 8.04 13.09
N ARG A 46 10.54 9.09 13.14
CA ARG A 46 9.07 9.01 13.21
C ARG A 46 8.45 10.01 12.25
N PHE A 47 7.34 9.63 11.61
CA PHE A 47 6.65 10.43 10.60
C PHE A 47 5.19 10.72 11.01
N LYS A 48 4.96 10.95 12.31
CA LYS A 48 3.69 11.50 12.80
C LYS A 48 3.59 12.96 12.38
N LEU A 49 2.36 13.46 12.24
CA LEU A 49 2.09 14.83 11.78
C LEU A 49 2.82 15.88 12.63
N ASP A 50 2.75 15.76 13.95
CA ASP A 50 3.44 16.61 14.93
C ASP A 50 4.97 16.64 14.72
N THR A 51 5.54 15.47 14.48
CA THR A 51 6.99 15.31 14.29
C THR A 51 7.47 15.95 12.99
N VAL A 52 6.71 15.75 11.91
CA VAL A 52 7.01 16.32 10.59
C VAL A 52 6.79 17.84 10.60
N ALA A 53 5.69 18.31 11.19
CA ALA A 53 5.40 19.72 11.37
C ALA A 53 6.55 20.45 12.10
N LYS A 54 6.97 19.91 13.25
CA LYS A 54 8.09 20.45 14.02
C LYS A 54 9.39 20.49 13.22
N ALA A 55 9.70 19.43 12.47
CA ALA A 55 10.93 19.38 11.66
C ALA A 55 10.94 20.40 10.53
N LEU A 56 9.76 20.77 10.03
CA LEU A 56 9.59 21.77 8.96
C LEU A 56 9.25 23.17 9.47
N GLY A 57 9.12 23.37 10.79
CA GLY A 57 8.72 24.65 11.37
C GLY A 57 7.29 25.06 10.96
N VAL A 58 6.37 24.09 10.91
CA VAL A 58 4.94 24.31 10.69
C VAL A 58 4.23 24.28 12.05
N SER A 59 3.34 25.25 12.31
CA SER A 59 2.56 25.29 13.55
C SER A 59 1.45 24.24 13.54
N LEU A 60 1.19 23.63 14.70
CA LEU A 60 0.10 22.68 14.93
C LEU A 60 -0.54 22.99 16.29
N ASP A 61 -1.38 24.04 16.32
CA ASP A 61 -1.86 24.62 17.58
C ASP A 61 -2.97 23.81 18.25
N ASN A 62 -3.80 23.07 17.52
CA ASN A 62 -4.92 22.29 18.04
C ASN A 62 -4.94 20.86 17.46
N HIS A 63 -3.95 20.07 17.83
CA HIS A 63 -3.86 18.67 17.41
C HIS A 63 -5.15 17.89 17.73
N HIS A 64 -5.61 17.07 16.76
CA HIS A 64 -6.85 16.28 16.76
C HIS A 64 -8.13 17.03 16.33
N ARG A 65 -8.05 18.23 15.83
CA ARG A 65 -9.14 18.82 15.04
C ARG A 65 -8.87 18.58 13.56
N ALA A 66 -9.82 17.95 12.88
CA ALA A 66 -9.66 17.56 11.47
C ALA A 66 -9.26 18.72 10.55
N VAL A 67 -9.75 19.93 10.83
CA VAL A 67 -9.43 21.15 10.05
C VAL A 67 -7.98 21.58 10.29
N ASP A 68 -7.52 21.56 11.54
CA ASP A 68 -6.18 22.00 11.91
C ASP A 68 -5.14 20.99 11.42
N ASP A 69 -5.43 19.67 11.53
CA ASP A 69 -4.60 18.60 10.96
C ASP A 69 -4.52 18.70 9.44
N ALA A 70 -5.62 19.01 8.76
CA ALA A 70 -5.66 19.21 7.31
C ALA A 70 -4.87 20.46 6.88
N GLY A 71 -5.01 21.58 7.60
CA GLY A 71 -4.26 22.80 7.37
C GLY A 71 -2.75 22.58 7.53
N CYS A 72 -2.33 21.96 8.64
CA CYS A 72 -0.95 21.59 8.88
C CYS A 72 -0.40 20.67 7.78
N THR A 73 -1.18 19.67 7.34
CA THR A 73 -0.79 18.77 6.23
C THR A 73 -0.61 19.54 4.93
N ALA A 74 -1.47 20.53 4.63
CA ALA A 74 -1.35 21.37 3.45
C ALA A 74 -0.08 22.22 3.47
N GLU A 75 0.24 22.85 4.62
CA GLU A 75 1.49 23.62 4.77
C GLU A 75 2.73 22.75 4.64
N ILE A 76 2.74 21.56 5.24
CA ILE A 76 3.79 20.56 5.06
C ILE A 76 3.95 20.22 3.58
N PHE A 77 2.85 19.99 2.87
CA PHE A 77 2.89 19.66 1.45
C PHE A 77 3.47 20.79 0.60
N VAL A 78 3.13 22.04 0.89
CA VAL A 78 3.74 23.20 0.21
C VAL A 78 5.26 23.23 0.42
N LYS A 79 5.74 22.96 1.64
CA LYS A 79 7.18 22.86 1.91
C LYS A 79 7.84 21.70 1.17
N PHE A 80 7.16 20.55 1.07
CA PHE A 80 7.65 19.44 0.27
C PHE A 80 7.75 19.77 -1.21
N ILE A 81 6.80 20.52 -1.78
CA ILE A 81 6.88 20.98 -3.17
C ILE A 81 8.13 21.87 -3.36
N ALA A 82 8.43 22.78 -2.43
CA ALA A 82 9.63 23.59 -2.50
C ALA A 82 10.90 22.71 -2.47
N MET A 83 10.99 21.78 -1.53
CA MET A 83 12.13 20.84 -1.42
C MET A 83 12.29 19.94 -2.67
N LEU A 84 11.19 19.56 -3.33
CA LEU A 84 11.22 18.80 -4.57
C LEU A 84 11.76 19.65 -5.72
N LYS A 85 11.31 20.90 -5.84
CA LYS A 85 11.80 21.86 -6.83
C LYS A 85 13.30 22.14 -6.67
N ASP A 86 13.76 22.31 -5.44
CA ASP A 86 15.18 22.49 -5.12
C ASP A 86 16.05 21.29 -5.53
N ARG A 87 15.45 20.09 -5.62
CA ARG A 87 16.08 18.85 -6.12
C ARG A 87 15.90 18.65 -7.63
N GLY A 88 15.32 19.60 -8.33
CA GLY A 88 15.03 19.50 -9.77
C GLY A 88 13.89 18.54 -10.14
N VAL A 89 13.04 18.21 -9.17
CA VAL A 89 11.90 17.29 -9.35
C VAL A 89 10.64 18.10 -9.61
N SER A 90 10.01 17.90 -10.77
CA SER A 90 8.87 18.70 -11.24
C SER A 90 7.66 17.86 -11.66
N THR A 91 7.84 16.57 -11.84
CA THR A 91 6.77 15.65 -12.28
C THR A 91 6.51 14.56 -11.24
N LEU A 92 5.31 13.95 -11.31
CA LEU A 92 4.94 12.83 -10.43
C LEU A 92 5.79 11.58 -10.67
N ASP A 93 6.22 11.36 -11.91
CA ASP A 93 7.11 10.23 -12.26
C ASP A 93 8.48 10.40 -11.61
N GLU A 94 9.03 11.62 -11.60
CA GLU A 94 10.27 11.94 -10.91
C GLU A 94 10.12 11.78 -9.39
N VAL A 95 8.98 12.20 -8.81
CA VAL A 95 8.67 11.97 -7.38
C VAL A 95 8.65 10.48 -7.06
N ASN A 96 7.99 9.67 -7.90
CA ASN A 96 7.95 8.22 -7.75
C ASN A 96 9.35 7.59 -7.84
N ALA A 97 10.20 8.09 -8.74
CA ALA A 97 11.58 7.64 -8.89
C ALA A 97 12.44 7.92 -7.65
N LEU A 98 12.21 9.04 -6.95
CA LEU A 98 12.90 9.35 -5.69
C LEU A 98 12.61 8.31 -4.60
N GLY A 99 11.37 7.81 -4.52
CA GLY A 99 10.97 6.82 -3.52
C GLY A 99 11.66 5.47 -3.67
N THR A 100 12.11 5.14 -4.88
CA THR A 100 12.75 3.85 -5.19
C THR A 100 14.28 3.86 -5.02
N SER A 101 14.88 5.02 -4.80
CA SER A 101 16.33 5.20 -4.96
C SER A 101 17.18 4.85 -3.75
N SER A 102 16.64 4.59 -2.55
CA SER A 102 17.47 4.20 -1.41
C SER A 102 17.01 2.92 -0.71
N VAL A 103 17.97 2.05 -0.40
CA VAL A 103 17.75 0.83 0.39
C VAL A 103 17.09 1.14 1.74
N GLN A 104 17.50 2.25 2.38
CA GLN A 104 16.96 2.70 3.66
C GLN A 104 15.48 3.06 3.58
N ASN A 105 15.02 3.64 2.46
CA ASN A 105 13.62 3.94 2.24
C ASN A 105 12.80 2.67 2.09
N VAL A 106 13.28 1.71 1.30
CA VAL A 106 12.63 0.39 1.13
C VAL A 106 12.49 -0.34 2.47
N GLN A 107 13.49 -0.27 3.34
CA GLN A 107 13.46 -0.88 4.67
C GLN A 107 12.38 -0.29 5.60
N LYS A 108 11.97 0.96 5.38
CA LYS A 108 10.94 1.66 6.19
C LYS A 108 9.52 1.54 5.59
N MET A 109 9.39 1.06 4.35
CA MET A 109 8.08 0.92 3.69
C MET A 109 7.23 -0.20 4.32
N PRO A 110 5.90 -0.14 4.24
CA PRO A 110 5.04 -1.28 4.57
C PRO A 110 5.38 -2.47 3.67
N THR A 111 5.18 -3.67 4.20
CA THR A 111 5.39 -4.93 3.47
C THR A 111 4.10 -5.71 3.40
N TYR A 112 3.90 -6.41 2.30
CA TYR A 112 2.76 -7.26 2.03
C TYR A 112 3.22 -8.65 1.69
N HIS A 113 2.36 -9.64 1.90
CA HIS A 113 2.61 -10.98 1.42
C HIS A 113 2.41 -11.05 -0.10
N ALA A 114 3.19 -11.86 -0.75
CA ALA A 114 3.05 -12.25 -2.16
C ALA A 114 3.54 -13.68 -2.32
N ILE A 115 2.92 -14.43 -3.22
CA ILE A 115 3.38 -15.76 -3.60
C ILE A 115 4.14 -15.64 -4.91
N ILE A 116 5.34 -16.21 -4.96
CA ILE A 116 6.16 -16.21 -6.18
C ILE A 116 6.45 -17.66 -6.53
N LEU A 117 6.06 -18.08 -7.74
CA LEU A 117 6.24 -19.43 -8.26
C LEU A 117 7.23 -19.40 -9.42
N ALA A 118 8.21 -20.30 -9.40
CA ALA A 118 9.10 -20.52 -10.53
C ALA A 118 8.46 -21.49 -11.52
N THR A 119 8.39 -21.12 -12.79
CA THR A 119 7.78 -21.92 -13.87
C THR A 119 8.82 -22.67 -14.71
N CYS A 120 10.09 -22.33 -14.58
CA CYS A 120 11.19 -22.92 -15.32
C CYS A 120 12.53 -22.72 -14.59
N ASP A 121 13.62 -23.28 -15.09
CA ASP A 121 14.94 -23.16 -14.48
C ASP A 121 15.46 -21.72 -14.41
N GLN A 122 15.14 -20.91 -15.40
CA GLN A 122 15.46 -19.48 -15.35
C GLN A 122 14.70 -18.80 -14.22
N GLY A 123 13.39 -19.08 -14.06
CA GLY A 123 12.59 -18.59 -12.97
C GLY A 123 13.12 -19.02 -11.60
N ARG A 124 13.55 -20.28 -11.46
CA ARG A 124 14.19 -20.77 -10.24
C ARG A 124 15.45 -19.98 -9.90
N THR A 125 16.29 -19.71 -10.88
CA THR A 125 17.50 -18.90 -10.71
C THR A 125 17.14 -17.47 -10.28
N ASN A 126 16.13 -16.87 -10.91
CA ASN A 126 15.66 -15.53 -10.60
C ASN A 126 15.04 -15.47 -9.20
N LEU A 127 14.27 -16.48 -8.79
CA LEU A 127 13.74 -16.59 -7.44
C LEU A 127 14.86 -16.61 -6.39
N TYR A 128 15.91 -17.40 -6.58
CA TYR A 128 17.06 -17.42 -5.68
C TYR A 128 17.76 -16.06 -5.59
N ARG A 129 17.89 -15.35 -6.71
CA ARG A 129 18.45 -13.98 -6.73
C ARG A 129 17.59 -13.02 -5.91
N LEU A 130 16.27 -13.05 -6.09
CA LEU A 130 15.33 -12.22 -5.33
C LEU A 130 15.39 -12.51 -3.83
N VAL A 131 15.40 -13.80 -3.44
CA VAL A 131 15.52 -14.21 -2.04
C VAL A 131 16.86 -13.75 -1.46
N SER A 132 17.96 -13.91 -2.19
CA SER A 132 19.27 -13.43 -1.75
C SER A 132 19.29 -11.91 -1.56
N LEU A 133 18.76 -11.15 -2.52
CA LEU A 133 18.65 -9.69 -2.41
C LEU A 133 17.79 -9.27 -1.21
N ALA A 134 16.69 -9.99 -0.96
CA ALA A 134 15.79 -9.73 0.16
C ALA A 134 16.49 -9.86 1.51
N HIS A 135 17.42 -10.83 1.64
CA HIS A 135 18.15 -11.09 2.89
C HIS A 135 19.41 -10.24 3.02
N ILE A 136 20.17 -10.04 1.94
CA ILE A 136 21.47 -9.37 2.00
C ILE A 136 21.29 -7.84 1.95
N LYS A 137 20.41 -7.35 1.07
CA LYS A 137 20.31 -5.92 0.77
C LYS A 137 19.11 -5.25 1.43
N TYR A 138 17.95 -5.91 1.43
CA TYR A 138 16.69 -5.30 1.81
C TYR A 138 16.11 -5.82 3.13
N TYR A 139 16.86 -6.59 3.89
CA TYR A 139 16.40 -7.13 5.18
C TYR A 139 16.19 -6.02 6.21
N HIS A 140 15.00 -5.97 6.78
CA HIS A 140 14.70 -5.18 7.96
C HIS A 140 13.57 -5.86 8.75
N ARG A 141 13.90 -6.50 9.87
CA ARG A 141 13.03 -7.37 10.69
C ARG A 141 12.52 -8.61 9.94
N ARG A 142 12.34 -8.53 8.63
CA ARG A 142 11.96 -9.61 7.70
C ARG A 142 12.59 -9.33 6.33
N PRO A 143 12.77 -10.37 5.50
CA PRO A 143 13.23 -10.17 4.13
C PRO A 143 12.17 -9.41 3.31
N ARG A 144 12.62 -8.54 2.41
CA ARG A 144 11.78 -7.67 1.60
C ARG A 144 12.19 -7.73 0.15
N ILE A 145 11.24 -7.81 -0.76
CA ILE A 145 11.48 -7.76 -2.20
C ILE A 145 10.79 -6.51 -2.74
N PRO A 146 11.54 -5.45 -3.11
CA PRO A 146 10.95 -4.31 -3.80
C PRO A 146 10.33 -4.74 -5.13
N LYS A 147 9.17 -4.19 -5.48
CA LYS A 147 8.52 -4.47 -6.78
C LYS A 147 9.46 -4.17 -7.96
N SER A 148 10.28 -3.12 -7.87
CA SER A 148 11.28 -2.78 -8.88
C SER A 148 12.33 -3.88 -9.09
N GLU A 149 12.76 -4.56 -8.02
CA GLU A 149 13.68 -5.70 -8.15
C GLU A 149 12.94 -6.93 -8.70
N PHE A 150 11.69 -7.18 -8.25
CA PHE A 150 10.88 -8.26 -8.80
C PHE A 150 10.71 -8.10 -10.33
N ILE A 151 10.39 -6.91 -10.81
CA ILE A 151 10.20 -6.63 -12.25
C ILE A 151 11.47 -6.96 -13.04
N LYS A 152 12.66 -6.65 -12.53
CA LYS A 152 13.94 -6.96 -13.19
C LYS A 152 14.18 -8.46 -13.36
N TYR A 153 13.68 -9.27 -12.44
CA TYR A 153 13.89 -10.73 -12.41
C TYR A 153 12.59 -11.51 -12.64
N ARG A 154 11.58 -10.87 -13.28
CA ARG A 154 10.24 -11.47 -13.46
C ARG A 154 10.24 -12.66 -14.42
N ASP A 155 11.21 -12.75 -15.31
CA ASP A 155 11.26 -13.82 -16.31
C ASP A 155 11.25 -15.21 -15.67
N GLY A 156 10.31 -16.07 -16.12
CA GLY A 156 10.07 -17.40 -15.59
C GLY A 156 9.44 -17.44 -14.18
N LEU A 157 8.86 -16.32 -13.71
CA LEU A 157 8.16 -16.23 -12.43
C LEU A 157 6.68 -15.86 -12.62
N LEU A 158 5.82 -16.45 -11.81
CA LEU A 158 4.44 -16.03 -11.59
C LEU A 158 4.32 -15.42 -10.21
N ILE A 159 3.51 -14.36 -10.10
CA ILE A 159 3.22 -13.70 -8.82
C ILE A 159 1.72 -13.75 -8.51
N GLY A 160 1.38 -14.23 -7.30
CA GLY A 160 0.03 -14.28 -6.76
C GLY A 160 -0.23 -13.19 -5.72
N SER A 161 -1.51 -12.83 -5.57
CA SER A 161 -1.94 -11.76 -4.66
C SER A 161 -1.86 -12.12 -3.17
N ALA A 162 -1.62 -13.38 -2.86
CA ALA A 162 -1.52 -13.96 -1.52
C ALA A 162 -2.78 -13.78 -0.65
N CYS A 163 -2.61 -13.87 0.67
CA CYS A 163 -3.65 -13.92 1.69
C CYS A 163 -4.15 -12.52 2.11
N GLU A 164 -4.84 -12.45 3.26
CA GLU A 164 -5.33 -11.20 3.87
C GLU A 164 -4.22 -10.19 4.20
N ALA A 165 -2.96 -10.64 4.33
CA ALA A 165 -1.80 -9.78 4.47
C ALA A 165 -1.21 -9.33 3.12
N GLY A 166 -1.80 -9.76 1.99
CA GLY A 166 -1.45 -9.33 0.65
C GLY A 166 -1.90 -7.89 0.36
N GLU A 167 -1.23 -7.24 -0.59
CA GLU A 167 -1.49 -5.84 -0.90
C GLU A 167 -2.88 -5.63 -1.52
N LEU A 168 -3.32 -6.53 -2.41
CA LEU A 168 -4.65 -6.47 -3.02
C LEU A 168 -5.75 -6.62 -1.98
N TYR A 169 -5.67 -7.64 -1.11
CA TYR A 169 -6.65 -7.84 -0.06
C TYR A 169 -6.73 -6.63 0.87
N ARG A 170 -5.58 -6.10 1.30
CA ARG A 170 -5.50 -4.89 2.13
C ARG A 170 -6.05 -3.64 1.43
N ALA A 171 -5.85 -3.51 0.12
CA ALA A 171 -6.42 -2.41 -0.65
C ALA A 171 -7.96 -2.48 -0.68
N ILE A 172 -8.52 -3.66 -0.92
CA ILE A 172 -9.97 -3.89 -0.89
C ILE A 172 -10.54 -3.64 0.50
N LEU A 173 -9.93 -4.23 1.53
CA LEU A 173 -10.32 -4.10 2.93
C LEU A 173 -10.36 -2.63 3.40
N ASN A 174 -9.41 -1.83 2.93
CA ASN A 174 -9.31 -0.42 3.28
C ASN A 174 -10.09 0.51 2.33
N GLY A 175 -10.89 -0.04 1.41
CA GLY A 175 -11.71 0.74 0.48
C GLY A 175 -10.87 1.65 -0.44
N ARG A 176 -9.72 1.16 -0.92
CA ARG A 176 -8.87 1.94 -1.84
C ARG A 176 -9.58 2.23 -3.16
N PRO A 177 -9.22 3.31 -3.87
CA PRO A 177 -9.79 3.64 -5.17
C PRO A 177 -9.70 2.49 -6.17
N GLU A 178 -10.70 2.36 -7.04
CA GLU A 178 -10.73 1.31 -8.07
C GLU A 178 -9.52 1.38 -9.01
N GLU A 179 -8.98 2.58 -9.29
CA GLU A 179 -7.75 2.76 -10.09
C GLU A 179 -6.53 2.13 -9.41
N GLU A 180 -6.42 2.24 -8.07
CA GLU A 180 -5.36 1.58 -7.31
C GLU A 180 -5.54 0.06 -7.33
N ILE A 181 -6.78 -0.42 -7.14
CA ILE A 181 -7.13 -1.84 -7.22
C ILE A 181 -6.82 -2.39 -8.61
N THR A 182 -7.21 -1.69 -9.67
CA THR A 182 -6.91 -2.04 -11.07
C THR A 182 -5.40 -2.18 -11.29
N ARG A 183 -4.61 -1.23 -10.82
CA ARG A 183 -3.15 -1.29 -10.94
C ARG A 183 -2.56 -2.48 -10.20
N LEU A 184 -3.09 -2.81 -9.02
CA LEU A 184 -2.65 -3.97 -8.25
C LEU A 184 -3.03 -5.28 -8.95
N VAL A 185 -4.26 -5.42 -9.43
CA VAL A 185 -4.71 -6.62 -10.18
C VAL A 185 -3.83 -6.84 -11.41
N ASN A 186 -3.50 -5.79 -12.16
CA ASN A 186 -2.63 -5.88 -13.33
C ASN A 186 -1.19 -6.32 -13.01
N PHE A 187 -0.72 -6.05 -11.79
CA PHE A 187 0.62 -6.47 -11.36
C PHE A 187 0.71 -7.98 -11.11
N TYR A 188 -0.36 -8.62 -10.62
CA TYR A 188 -0.40 -10.04 -10.31
C TYR A 188 -0.73 -10.88 -11.55
N ASP A 189 -0.17 -12.10 -11.62
CA ASP A 189 -0.48 -13.06 -12.67
C ASP A 189 -1.75 -13.86 -12.33
N TYR A 190 -2.03 -14.07 -11.05
CA TYR A 190 -3.24 -14.70 -10.53
C TYR A 190 -3.65 -14.07 -9.19
N LEU A 191 -4.93 -14.22 -8.85
CA LEU A 191 -5.48 -13.73 -7.59
C LEU A 191 -5.81 -14.91 -6.67
N GLU A 192 -5.86 -14.64 -5.37
CA GLU A 192 -6.12 -15.67 -4.37
C GLU A 192 -7.32 -15.30 -3.50
N ILE A 193 -8.14 -16.30 -3.21
CA ILE A 193 -9.17 -16.27 -2.17
C ILE A 193 -8.86 -17.33 -1.12
N GLN A 194 -9.33 -17.11 0.10
CA GLN A 194 -9.13 -18.05 1.19
C GLN A 194 -10.46 -18.44 1.84
N PRO A 195 -10.53 -19.65 2.46
CA PRO A 195 -11.66 -20.03 3.29
C PRO A 195 -11.92 -19.01 4.38
N LEU A 196 -13.19 -18.81 4.75
CA LEU A 196 -13.56 -17.83 5.78
C LEU A 196 -12.88 -18.09 7.12
N GLY A 197 -12.64 -19.35 7.44
CA GLY A 197 -11.95 -19.76 8.66
C GLY A 197 -10.56 -19.16 8.82
N ASN A 198 -9.79 -19.05 7.73
CA ASN A 198 -8.45 -18.46 7.73
C ASN A 198 -8.46 -16.98 8.16
N ASN A 199 -9.52 -16.27 7.79
CA ASN A 199 -9.68 -14.84 8.02
C ASN A 199 -10.66 -14.50 9.16
N ALA A 200 -11.17 -15.51 9.89
CA ALA A 200 -12.15 -15.33 10.98
C ALA A 200 -11.63 -14.45 12.13
N PHE A 201 -10.31 -14.35 12.30
CA PHE A 201 -9.70 -13.46 13.28
C PHE A 201 -9.99 -11.98 12.99
N LEU A 202 -10.17 -11.59 11.71
CA LEU A 202 -10.52 -10.22 11.32
C LEU A 202 -11.90 -9.79 11.82
N VAL A 203 -12.83 -10.74 11.99
CA VAL A 203 -14.17 -10.47 12.57
C VAL A 203 -14.08 -10.20 14.07
N ARG A 204 -13.08 -10.78 14.75
CA ARG A 204 -12.87 -10.66 16.20
C ARG A 204 -11.95 -9.49 16.58
N ASP A 205 -11.28 -8.92 15.61
CA ASP A 205 -10.37 -7.80 15.80
C ASP A 205 -11.17 -6.49 15.82
N GLU A 206 -11.24 -5.85 16.99
CA GLU A 206 -11.96 -4.58 17.19
C GLU A 206 -11.44 -3.44 16.31
N ASP A 207 -10.19 -3.52 15.86
CA ASP A 207 -9.57 -2.56 14.95
C ASP A 207 -9.83 -2.87 13.45
N SER A 208 -10.43 -4.02 13.15
CA SER A 208 -10.78 -4.43 11.78
C SER A 208 -12.06 -3.73 11.30
N PRO A 209 -12.16 -3.35 10.02
CA PRO A 209 -13.41 -2.89 9.42
C PRO A 209 -14.41 -4.03 9.14
N ILE A 210 -14.01 -5.29 9.37
CA ILE A 210 -14.82 -6.49 9.17
C ILE A 210 -15.66 -6.74 10.42
N ALA A 211 -16.98 -6.71 10.26
CA ALA A 211 -17.92 -6.93 11.35
C ALA A 211 -18.51 -8.37 11.36
N SER A 212 -18.48 -9.05 10.22
CA SER A 212 -19.15 -10.34 10.05
C SER A 212 -18.47 -11.24 9.02
N ASN A 213 -18.87 -12.50 8.99
CA ASN A 213 -18.47 -13.42 7.92
C ASN A 213 -19.01 -12.97 6.54
N ASP A 214 -20.11 -12.25 6.49
CA ASP A 214 -20.66 -11.74 5.23
C ASP A 214 -19.71 -10.71 4.59
N ASP A 215 -19.02 -9.91 5.39
CA ASP A 215 -18.00 -8.99 4.88
C ASP A 215 -16.82 -9.74 4.25
N LEU A 216 -16.40 -10.86 4.87
CA LEU A 216 -15.35 -11.72 4.30
C LEU A 216 -15.79 -12.36 2.98
N ILE A 217 -17.06 -12.78 2.89
CA ILE A 217 -17.66 -13.32 1.66
C ILE A 217 -17.65 -12.25 0.57
N GLU A 218 -18.03 -11.03 0.87
CA GLU A 218 -18.05 -9.93 -0.12
C GLU A 218 -16.63 -9.58 -0.62
N ILE A 219 -15.61 -9.64 0.22
CA ILE A 219 -14.21 -9.47 -0.24
C ILE A 219 -13.83 -10.60 -1.22
N ASN A 220 -14.10 -11.86 -0.87
CA ASN A 220 -13.83 -12.99 -1.76
C ASN A 220 -14.58 -12.86 -3.09
N LYS A 221 -15.87 -12.50 -3.06
CA LYS A 221 -16.66 -12.22 -4.26
C LYS A 221 -16.09 -11.08 -5.10
N LYS A 222 -15.58 -10.01 -4.44
CA LYS A 222 -14.94 -8.90 -5.15
C LYS A 222 -13.66 -9.37 -5.85
N ILE A 223 -12.84 -10.18 -5.21
CA ILE A 223 -11.61 -10.74 -5.80
C ILE A 223 -11.97 -11.64 -7.01
N VAL A 224 -13.00 -12.47 -6.90
CA VAL A 224 -13.48 -13.31 -8.02
C VAL A 224 -13.93 -12.45 -9.20
N ARG A 225 -14.77 -11.44 -8.95
CA ARG A 225 -15.21 -10.49 -9.99
C ARG A 225 -14.04 -9.77 -10.67
N LEU A 226 -13.05 -9.34 -9.91
CA LEU A 226 -11.83 -8.74 -10.46
C LEU A 226 -11.04 -9.73 -11.32
N GLY A 227 -10.98 -11.00 -10.92
CA GLY A 227 -10.38 -12.06 -11.74
C GLY A 227 -11.11 -12.23 -13.08
N GLU A 228 -12.44 -12.24 -13.08
CA GLU A 228 -13.25 -12.32 -14.29
C GLU A 228 -13.06 -11.08 -15.18
N GLU A 229 -13.16 -9.88 -14.62
CA GLU A 229 -13.03 -8.60 -15.31
C GLU A 229 -11.66 -8.43 -15.99
N PHE A 230 -10.58 -8.78 -15.28
CA PHE A 230 -9.21 -8.63 -15.76
C PHE A 230 -8.61 -9.91 -16.38
N HIS A 231 -9.43 -10.94 -16.60
CA HIS A 231 -9.01 -12.23 -17.15
C HIS A 231 -7.81 -12.85 -16.39
N LYS A 232 -7.82 -12.74 -15.05
CA LYS A 232 -6.82 -13.35 -14.18
C LYS A 232 -7.38 -14.63 -13.55
N PRO A 233 -6.61 -15.73 -13.52
CA PRO A 233 -6.98 -16.91 -12.74
C PRO A 233 -7.23 -16.53 -11.28
N VAL A 234 -8.27 -17.07 -10.67
CA VAL A 234 -8.50 -16.98 -9.23
C VAL A 234 -8.37 -18.37 -8.65
N VAL A 235 -7.50 -18.52 -7.67
CA VAL A 235 -7.23 -19.78 -7.00
C VAL A 235 -7.66 -19.73 -5.54
N ALA A 236 -8.21 -20.84 -5.04
CA ALA A 236 -8.50 -20.98 -3.61
C ALA A 236 -7.28 -21.60 -2.93
N THR A 237 -6.75 -20.90 -1.95
CA THR A 237 -5.63 -21.37 -1.13
C THR A 237 -6.06 -21.44 0.33
N CYS A 238 -5.41 -22.31 1.12
CA CYS A 238 -5.64 -22.40 2.56
C CYS A 238 -4.33 -22.71 3.27
N ASP A 239 -4.29 -22.42 4.57
CA ASP A 239 -3.21 -22.93 5.42
C ASP A 239 -3.38 -24.44 5.53
N ALA A 240 -2.38 -25.18 5.06
CA ALA A 240 -2.31 -26.62 5.27
C ALA A 240 -1.94 -26.85 6.74
N VAL A 241 -2.84 -27.47 7.49
CA VAL A 241 -2.61 -27.93 8.87
C VAL A 241 -2.09 -29.36 8.81
#